data_50e79e46e9f9007601686716e157733d
#
_entry.id   50e79e46e9f9007601686716e157733d
#
_cell.length_a   1.000
_cell.length_b   1.000
_cell.length_c   1.000
_cell.angle_alpha   90.00
_cell.angle_beta   90.00
_cell.angle_gamma   90.00
#
_symmetry.space_group_name_H-M   'P 1'
#
loop_
_entity.id
_entity.type
_entity.pdbx_description
1 polymer ?
#
loop_
_entity_poly.entity_id
_entity_poly.type
_entity_poly.pdbx_seq_one_letter_code
_entity_poly.pdbx_strand_id
1 'polypeptide(L)'
;MGPFFSLSGAGKWLGLVAAIWVQAICGNNYTFANYSDALKSLMSLTQLQLNNLSVAKDVGKAFGLVAGFASDCLPTSVLLIIGSVEGLIGYGAQWLVVSRRIHPLTYWQMCVFLCMGGNSTTWMNTAVLVTCMRNFPKNRGPVSGILKGYVGLSTAIFTDICTALFSSDPSTFLFILAVVPAIVCLTATFFLHEIPTPTKNPTELRQETLYFHVFNGIAIILAVYLLAFDITGNHGRVLSLAFAVGLLVLLATPLSVPLYSFISKPLSDSDIERPMKVSLLADQPKTTTTTGVELQYLERKRPSIGEDHTIVEMIRTFDFWVLFVSFLCGVGTGMCVMNNMGQMGIALGYLDVSIFISLTSIWGFFGRIASGLISEYYIW
;
A
#
# COMPACT_ATOMS: atom_id res chain seq x y z
N MET A 1 24.10 -9.36 -6.56
CA MET A 1 23.82 -8.42 -5.46
C MET A 1 23.96 -9.18 -4.16
N GLY A 2 24.81 -8.71 -3.28
CA GLY A 2 25.49 -9.51 -2.26
C GLY A 2 24.61 -10.11 -1.16
N PRO A 3 25.03 -11.24 -0.63
CA PRO A 3 24.34 -12.02 0.41
C PRO A 3 24.34 -11.38 1.81
N PHE A 4 24.83 -10.16 1.96
CA PHE A 4 25.03 -9.53 3.26
C PHE A 4 23.75 -9.11 4.00
N PHE A 5 22.64 -8.86 3.31
CA PHE A 5 21.38 -8.44 3.95
C PHE A 5 20.39 -9.58 4.22
N SER A 6 20.63 -10.75 3.70
CA SER A 6 19.72 -11.91 3.77
C SER A 6 19.73 -12.65 5.12
N LEU A 7 20.72 -12.46 5.97
CA LEU A 7 20.95 -13.26 7.18
C LEU A 7 20.56 -12.60 8.51
N SER A 8 20.20 -11.32 8.53
CA SER A 8 19.81 -10.68 9.80
C SER A 8 18.30 -10.47 9.86
N GLY A 9 17.66 -10.84 11.01
CA GLY A 9 16.26 -10.52 11.27
C GLY A 9 15.92 -9.03 11.08
N ALA A 10 16.92 -8.15 11.08
CA ALA A 10 16.81 -6.72 10.75
C ALA A 10 16.40 -6.45 9.29
N GLY A 11 16.83 -7.28 8.33
CA GLY A 11 16.47 -7.11 6.92
C GLY A 11 14.97 -7.25 6.67
N LYS A 12 14.30 -8.14 7.41
CA LYS A 12 12.86 -8.33 7.35
C LYS A 12 12.09 -7.08 7.82
N TRP A 13 12.56 -6.45 8.91
CA TRP A 13 11.95 -5.24 9.45
C TRP A 13 12.25 -4.02 8.58
N LEU A 14 13.42 -3.96 7.97
CA LEU A 14 13.75 -2.92 7.00
C LEU A 14 12.87 -3.01 5.76
N GLY A 15 12.59 -4.24 5.28
CA GLY A 15 11.61 -4.48 4.22
C GLY A 15 10.20 -3.99 4.60
N LEU A 16 9.75 -4.24 5.86
CA LEU A 16 8.46 -3.72 6.33
C LEU A 16 8.44 -2.18 6.41
N VAL A 17 9.52 -1.53 6.82
CA VAL A 17 9.62 -0.06 6.82
C VAL A 17 9.56 0.50 5.41
N ALA A 18 10.28 -0.11 4.47
CA ALA A 18 10.18 0.27 3.05
C ALA A 18 8.74 0.09 2.53
N ALA A 19 8.07 -0.99 2.92
CA ALA A 19 6.66 -1.23 2.63
C ALA A 19 5.75 -0.14 3.20
N ILE A 20 5.95 0.27 4.44
CA ILE A 20 5.22 1.37 5.09
C ILE A 20 5.39 2.67 4.29
N TRP A 21 6.60 3.01 3.87
CA TRP A 21 6.84 4.22 3.08
C TRP A 21 6.16 4.16 1.71
N VAL A 22 6.21 3.02 1.01
CA VAL A 22 5.45 2.84 -0.23
C VAL A 22 3.96 3.04 0.02
N GLN A 23 3.41 2.49 1.09
CA GLN A 23 1.99 2.65 1.41
C GLN A 23 1.62 4.07 1.83
N ALA A 24 2.52 4.79 2.50
CA ALA A 24 2.33 6.21 2.84
C ALA A 24 2.23 7.12 1.60
N ILE A 25 2.62 6.64 0.42
CA ILE A 25 2.52 7.37 -0.84
C ILE A 25 1.51 6.75 -1.84
N CYS A 26 1.00 5.53 -1.59
CA CYS A 26 0.10 4.84 -2.50
C CYS A 26 -1.36 5.34 -2.50
N GLY A 27 -1.76 6.19 -1.56
CA GLY A 27 -3.13 6.74 -1.45
C GLY A 27 -3.42 7.89 -2.40
N ASN A 28 -2.60 8.09 -3.41
CA ASN A 28 -2.68 9.18 -4.39
C ASN A 28 -4.03 9.29 -5.10
N ASN A 29 -4.79 8.22 -5.12
CA ASN A 29 -6.09 8.18 -5.77
C ASN A 29 -7.15 9.07 -5.10
N TYR A 30 -6.97 9.40 -3.83
CA TYR A 30 -7.89 10.26 -3.10
C TYR A 30 -7.53 11.75 -3.22
N THR A 31 -6.38 12.06 -3.82
CA THR A 31 -5.89 13.43 -4.00
C THR A 31 -6.45 14.11 -5.26
N PHE A 32 -7.30 13.45 -6.04
CA PHE A 32 -7.85 13.98 -7.28
C PHE A 32 -8.55 15.34 -7.09
N ALA A 33 -9.24 15.51 -5.98
CA ALA A 33 -9.91 16.76 -5.63
C ALA A 33 -8.96 17.96 -5.55
N ASN A 34 -7.69 17.77 -5.18
CA ASN A 34 -6.70 18.85 -5.00
C ASN A 34 -6.25 19.49 -6.34
N TYR A 35 -6.43 18.82 -7.47
CA TYR A 35 -6.01 19.33 -8.78
C TYR A 35 -7.11 19.26 -9.87
N SER A 36 -8.27 18.67 -9.53
CA SER A 36 -9.38 18.48 -10.48
C SER A 36 -9.92 19.78 -11.05
N ASP A 37 -10.00 20.84 -10.23
CA ASP A 37 -10.50 22.14 -10.66
C ASP A 37 -9.54 22.87 -11.61
N ALA A 38 -8.23 22.73 -11.39
CA ALA A 38 -7.22 23.22 -12.31
C ALA A 38 -7.31 22.51 -13.65
N LEU A 39 -7.51 21.20 -13.64
CA LEU A 39 -7.67 20.41 -14.85
C LEU A 39 -8.96 20.78 -15.60
N LYS A 40 -10.07 20.96 -14.87
CA LYS A 40 -11.37 21.38 -15.40
C LYS A 40 -11.28 22.72 -16.12
N SER A 41 -10.69 23.71 -15.48
CA SER A 41 -10.55 25.07 -16.02
C SER A 41 -9.63 25.09 -17.23
N LEU A 42 -8.50 24.37 -17.18
CA LEU A 42 -7.50 24.36 -18.24
C LEU A 42 -8.01 23.68 -19.53
N MET A 43 -8.74 22.60 -19.39
CA MET A 43 -9.29 21.81 -20.49
C MET A 43 -10.74 22.20 -20.85
N SER A 44 -11.31 23.22 -20.16
CA SER A 44 -12.72 23.65 -20.34
C SER A 44 -13.73 22.50 -20.24
N LEU A 45 -13.52 21.59 -19.24
CA LEU A 45 -14.34 20.40 -19.09
C LEU A 45 -15.70 20.72 -18.47
N THR A 46 -16.72 20.04 -18.94
CA THR A 46 -18.02 19.99 -18.24
C THR A 46 -17.89 19.18 -16.96
N GLN A 47 -18.84 19.34 -16.04
CA GLN A 47 -18.85 18.58 -14.80
C GLN A 47 -18.95 17.07 -15.04
N LEU A 48 -19.76 16.66 -16.05
CA LEU A 48 -19.87 15.26 -16.42
C LEU A 48 -18.54 14.69 -16.92
N GLN A 49 -17.80 15.45 -17.72
CA GLN A 49 -16.49 15.04 -18.22
C GLN A 49 -15.48 14.91 -17.07
N LEU A 50 -15.50 15.81 -16.09
CA LEU A 50 -14.63 15.72 -14.91
C LEU A 50 -14.96 14.47 -14.07
N ASN A 51 -16.24 14.17 -13.86
CA ASN A 51 -16.66 12.95 -13.16
C ASN A 51 -16.21 11.70 -13.91
N ASN A 52 -16.33 11.68 -15.25
CA ASN A 52 -15.86 10.55 -16.05
C ASN A 52 -14.33 10.39 -16.01
N LEU A 53 -13.55 11.47 -15.85
CA LEU A 53 -12.12 11.38 -15.59
C LEU A 53 -11.82 10.70 -14.26
N SER A 54 -12.60 11.01 -13.21
CA SER A 54 -12.49 10.30 -11.92
C SER A 54 -12.81 8.81 -12.08
N VAL A 55 -13.86 8.48 -12.85
CA VAL A 55 -14.20 7.08 -13.17
C VAL A 55 -13.08 6.40 -13.95
N ALA A 56 -12.47 7.06 -14.95
CA ALA A 56 -11.34 6.50 -15.69
C ALA A 56 -10.16 6.14 -14.77
N LYS A 57 -9.86 7.00 -13.78
CA LYS A 57 -8.86 6.73 -12.73
C LYS A 57 -9.25 5.48 -11.91
N ASP A 58 -10.51 5.33 -11.54
CA ASP A 58 -10.99 4.20 -10.75
C ASP A 58 -11.05 2.90 -11.58
N VAL A 59 -11.32 2.98 -12.89
CA VAL A 59 -11.19 1.85 -13.84
C VAL A 59 -9.75 1.33 -13.86
N GLY A 60 -8.75 2.21 -13.78
CA GLY A 60 -7.35 1.80 -13.65
C GLY A 60 -7.12 0.85 -12.48
N LYS A 61 -7.79 1.05 -11.35
CA LYS A 61 -7.69 0.17 -10.18
C LYS A 61 -8.29 -1.23 -10.43
N ALA A 62 -9.25 -1.36 -11.33
CA ALA A 62 -9.85 -2.65 -11.65
C ALA A 62 -8.84 -3.63 -12.30
N PHE A 63 -7.76 -3.12 -12.92
CA PHE A 63 -6.65 -3.92 -13.40
C PHE A 63 -5.78 -4.54 -12.28
N GLY A 64 -6.14 -4.33 -11.02
CA GLY A 64 -5.52 -4.98 -9.86
C GLY A 64 -5.54 -6.50 -9.90
N LEU A 65 -6.50 -7.11 -10.59
CA LEU A 65 -6.48 -8.55 -10.86
C LEU A 65 -5.22 -8.96 -11.60
N VAL A 66 -4.79 -8.17 -12.59
CA VAL A 66 -3.56 -8.42 -13.36
C VAL A 66 -2.33 -8.34 -12.45
N ALA A 67 -2.27 -7.31 -11.59
CA ALA A 67 -1.20 -7.18 -10.59
C ALA A 67 -1.20 -8.35 -9.60
N GLY A 68 -2.38 -8.84 -9.18
CA GLY A 68 -2.52 -10.01 -8.33
C GLY A 68 -1.95 -11.28 -8.98
N PHE A 69 -2.34 -11.60 -10.21
CA PHE A 69 -1.77 -12.74 -10.95
C PHE A 69 -0.27 -12.58 -11.20
N ALA A 70 0.17 -11.38 -11.56
CA ALA A 70 1.58 -11.10 -11.78
C ALA A 70 2.41 -11.28 -10.51
N SER A 71 1.85 -11.06 -9.33
CA SER A 71 2.55 -11.23 -8.04
C SER A 71 2.92 -12.69 -7.72
N ASP A 72 2.26 -13.65 -8.37
CA ASP A 72 2.61 -15.07 -8.23
C ASP A 72 3.72 -15.50 -9.21
N CYS A 73 3.94 -14.71 -10.28
CA CYS A 73 4.88 -15.05 -11.35
C CYS A 73 6.12 -14.15 -11.36
N LEU A 74 6.01 -12.93 -10.87
CA LEU A 74 7.05 -11.90 -10.96
C LEU A 74 7.59 -11.53 -9.57
N PRO A 75 8.88 -11.23 -9.44
CA PRO A 75 9.44 -10.76 -8.18
C PRO A 75 8.88 -9.39 -7.80
N THR A 76 8.80 -9.12 -6.50
CA THR A 76 8.31 -7.87 -5.91
C THR A 76 8.92 -6.61 -6.54
N SER A 77 10.23 -6.66 -6.83
CA SER A 77 10.96 -5.53 -7.43
C SER A 77 10.42 -5.15 -8.81
N VAL A 78 10.03 -6.14 -9.63
CA VAL A 78 9.47 -5.88 -10.96
C VAL A 78 8.08 -5.23 -10.85
N LEU A 79 7.25 -5.69 -9.91
CA LEU A 79 5.93 -5.11 -9.67
C LEU A 79 6.04 -3.64 -9.22
N LEU A 80 7.00 -3.34 -8.33
CA LEU A 80 7.27 -1.97 -7.88
C LEU A 80 7.77 -1.08 -9.02
N ILE A 81 8.63 -1.59 -9.90
CA ILE A 81 9.14 -0.85 -11.07
C ILE A 81 7.99 -0.54 -12.05
N ILE A 82 7.14 -1.53 -12.35
CA ILE A 82 5.97 -1.32 -13.23
C ILE A 82 5.09 -0.21 -12.66
N GLY A 83 4.68 -0.32 -11.38
CA GLY A 83 3.86 0.70 -10.74
C GLY A 83 4.53 2.08 -10.71
N SER A 84 5.85 2.13 -10.45
CA SER A 84 6.64 3.36 -10.44
C SER A 84 6.66 4.06 -11.80
N VAL A 85 6.93 3.31 -12.87
CA VAL A 85 6.98 3.85 -14.25
C VAL A 85 5.59 4.30 -14.71
N GLU A 86 4.57 3.48 -14.46
CA GLU A 86 3.19 3.85 -14.79
C GLU A 86 2.72 5.12 -14.07
N GLY A 87 3.02 5.25 -12.78
CA GLY A 87 2.70 6.42 -11.98
C GLY A 87 3.43 7.67 -12.47
N LEU A 88 4.73 7.53 -12.77
CA LEU A 88 5.54 8.63 -13.31
C LEU A 88 5.00 9.12 -14.66
N ILE A 89 4.62 8.23 -15.56
CA ILE A 89 4.04 8.58 -16.85
C ILE A 89 2.64 9.19 -16.66
N GLY A 90 1.76 8.53 -15.88
CA GLY A 90 0.38 8.96 -15.68
C GLY A 90 0.26 10.34 -15.02
N TYR A 91 0.91 10.55 -13.89
CA TYR A 91 0.90 11.83 -13.17
C TYR A 91 1.83 12.85 -13.82
N GLY A 92 2.95 12.42 -14.42
CA GLY A 92 3.86 13.29 -15.17
C GLY A 92 3.20 13.94 -16.39
N ALA A 93 2.40 13.20 -17.15
CA ALA A 93 1.63 13.75 -18.26
C ALA A 93 0.61 14.79 -17.78
N GLN A 94 -0.11 14.51 -16.68
CA GLN A 94 -1.04 15.46 -16.07
C GLN A 94 -0.31 16.74 -15.60
N TRP A 95 0.87 16.59 -14.98
CA TRP A 95 1.72 17.70 -14.59
C TRP A 95 2.14 18.57 -15.77
N LEU A 96 2.59 17.96 -16.88
CA LEU A 96 2.98 18.70 -18.09
C LEU A 96 1.83 19.54 -18.65
N VAL A 97 0.61 19.04 -18.59
CA VAL A 97 -0.59 19.78 -19.01
C VAL A 97 -0.91 20.91 -18.03
N VAL A 98 -0.99 20.61 -16.71
CA VAL A 98 -1.37 21.62 -15.70
C VAL A 98 -0.31 22.71 -15.55
N SER A 99 0.97 22.38 -15.71
CA SER A 99 2.07 23.34 -15.74
C SER A 99 2.17 24.15 -17.06
N ARG A 100 1.27 23.88 -18.04
CA ARG A 100 1.24 24.52 -19.35
C ARG A 100 2.53 24.35 -20.15
N ARG A 101 3.30 23.30 -19.89
CA ARG A 101 4.52 22.98 -20.65
C ARG A 101 4.22 22.33 -22.01
N ILE A 102 3.07 21.70 -22.12
CA ILE A 102 2.53 21.14 -23.35
C ILE A 102 1.11 21.67 -23.57
N HIS A 103 0.65 21.62 -24.81
CA HIS A 103 -0.75 21.91 -25.12
C HIS A 103 -1.69 20.95 -24.40
N PRO A 104 -2.91 21.38 -24.04
CA PRO A 104 -3.90 20.49 -23.46
C PRO A 104 -4.09 19.26 -24.33
N LEU A 105 -4.00 18.08 -23.70
CA LEU A 105 -4.21 16.81 -24.38
C LEU A 105 -5.70 16.64 -24.72
N THR A 106 -5.98 15.76 -25.66
CA THR A 106 -7.37 15.39 -25.95
C THR A 106 -7.99 14.72 -24.73
N TYR A 107 -9.29 14.83 -24.57
CA TYR A 107 -10.03 14.26 -23.43
C TYR A 107 -9.71 12.78 -23.23
N TRP A 108 -9.70 11.97 -24.29
CA TRP A 108 -9.41 10.54 -24.21
C TRP A 108 -7.98 10.21 -23.79
N GLN A 109 -7.02 11.00 -24.24
CA GLN A 109 -5.63 10.86 -23.78
C GLN A 109 -5.53 11.11 -22.27
N MET A 110 -6.23 12.14 -21.77
CA MET A 110 -6.26 12.42 -20.33
C MET A 110 -6.91 11.28 -19.55
N CYS A 111 -7.99 10.66 -20.04
CA CYS A 111 -8.58 9.46 -19.45
C CYS A 111 -7.57 8.32 -19.33
N VAL A 112 -6.75 8.09 -20.36
CA VAL A 112 -5.71 7.04 -20.34
C VAL A 112 -4.65 7.34 -19.28
N PHE A 113 -4.13 8.57 -19.20
CA PHE A 113 -3.13 8.92 -18.19
C PHE A 113 -3.66 8.87 -16.77
N LEU A 114 -4.93 9.23 -16.55
CA LEU A 114 -5.57 9.05 -15.24
C LEU A 114 -5.76 7.56 -14.91
N CYS A 115 -6.15 6.75 -15.87
CA CYS A 115 -6.26 5.30 -15.71
C CYS A 115 -4.90 4.68 -15.33
N MET A 116 -3.80 5.06 -16.01
CA MET A 116 -2.44 4.65 -15.67
C MET A 116 -2.08 5.07 -14.24
N GLY A 117 -2.34 6.30 -13.85
CA GLY A 117 -2.10 6.78 -12.49
C GLY A 117 -2.88 5.97 -11.44
N GLY A 118 -4.13 5.60 -11.73
CA GLY A 118 -4.94 4.72 -10.89
C GLY A 118 -4.37 3.32 -10.79
N ASN A 119 -3.96 2.73 -11.92
CA ASN A 119 -3.39 1.38 -11.98
C ASN A 119 -2.02 1.29 -11.29
N SER A 120 -1.18 2.30 -11.41
CA SER A 120 0.15 2.33 -10.79
C SER A 120 0.10 2.05 -9.28
N THR A 121 -0.86 2.65 -8.59
CA THR A 121 -1.03 2.45 -7.14
C THR A 121 -1.44 1.02 -6.79
N THR A 122 -2.11 0.35 -7.71
CA THR A 122 -2.53 -1.05 -7.53
C THR A 122 -1.35 -2.00 -7.61
N TRP A 123 -0.43 -1.80 -8.56
CA TRP A 123 0.82 -2.55 -8.64
C TRP A 123 1.67 -2.39 -7.38
N MET A 124 1.87 -1.15 -6.93
CA MET A 124 2.63 -0.86 -5.71
C MET A 124 2.00 -1.51 -4.47
N ASN A 125 0.69 -1.35 -4.31
CA ASN A 125 -0.04 -1.90 -3.17
C ASN A 125 -0.04 -3.42 -3.16
N THR A 126 -0.21 -4.07 -4.31
CA THR A 126 -0.15 -5.54 -4.44
C THR A 126 1.24 -6.06 -4.10
N ALA A 127 2.29 -5.48 -4.69
CA ALA A 127 3.67 -5.84 -4.41
C ALA A 127 3.99 -5.82 -2.91
N VAL A 128 3.66 -4.71 -2.26
CA VAL A 128 3.93 -4.50 -0.83
C VAL A 128 3.11 -5.47 0.05
N LEU A 129 1.81 -5.57 -0.20
CA LEU A 129 0.91 -6.36 0.64
C LEU A 129 1.24 -7.84 0.57
N VAL A 130 1.39 -8.38 -0.64
CA VAL A 130 1.67 -9.81 -0.86
C VAL A 130 3.02 -10.18 -0.24
N THR A 131 4.07 -9.39 -0.51
CA THR A 131 5.40 -9.67 0.04
C THR A 131 5.42 -9.62 1.56
N CYS A 132 4.78 -8.61 2.17
CA CYS A 132 4.74 -8.53 3.63
C CYS A 132 3.90 -9.65 4.25
N MET A 133 2.77 -10.04 3.64
CA MET A 133 1.98 -11.17 4.13
C MET A 133 2.76 -12.50 4.05
N ARG A 134 3.57 -12.70 2.99
CA ARG A 134 4.44 -13.88 2.86
C ARG A 134 5.58 -13.86 3.88
N ASN A 135 6.14 -12.67 4.17
CA ASN A 135 7.20 -12.53 5.17
C ASN A 135 6.70 -12.67 6.63
N PHE A 136 5.41 -12.41 6.91
CA PHE A 136 4.81 -12.48 8.24
C PHE A 136 3.55 -13.36 8.28
N PRO A 137 3.66 -14.68 8.00
CA PRO A 137 2.48 -15.53 7.81
C PRO A 137 1.62 -15.69 9.07
N LYS A 138 2.20 -15.56 10.28
CA LYS A 138 1.48 -15.64 11.57
C LYS A 138 0.90 -14.30 12.04
N ASN A 139 1.28 -13.17 11.44
CA ASN A 139 0.86 -11.82 11.82
C ASN A 139 0.21 -11.09 10.63
N ARG A 140 -0.57 -11.80 9.81
CA ARG A 140 -1.18 -11.24 8.58
C ARG A 140 -2.15 -10.09 8.89
N GLY A 141 -2.92 -10.20 9.97
CA GLY A 141 -3.88 -9.18 10.42
C GLY A 141 -3.19 -7.85 10.75
N PRO A 142 -2.26 -7.81 11.73
CA PRO A 142 -1.50 -6.61 12.06
C PRO A 142 -0.74 -6.01 10.88
N VAL A 143 -0.09 -6.83 10.05
CA VAL A 143 0.61 -6.36 8.83
C VAL A 143 -0.35 -5.67 7.88
N SER A 144 -1.47 -6.31 7.56
CA SER A 144 -2.49 -5.73 6.67
C SER A 144 -3.08 -4.45 7.25
N GLY A 145 -3.39 -4.44 8.56
CA GLY A 145 -3.92 -3.29 9.26
C GLY A 145 -3.00 -2.07 9.16
N ILE A 146 -1.71 -2.24 9.47
CA ILE A 146 -0.70 -1.19 9.40
C ILE A 146 -0.54 -0.68 7.96
N LEU A 147 -0.30 -1.57 7.01
CA LEU A 147 -0.08 -1.20 5.62
C LEU A 147 -1.29 -0.47 5.02
N LYS A 148 -2.49 -1.00 5.21
CA LYS A 148 -3.73 -0.34 4.76
C LYS A 148 -4.04 0.94 5.53
N GLY A 149 -3.63 1.01 6.79
CA GLY A 149 -3.69 2.23 7.59
C GLY A 149 -2.88 3.35 6.95
N TYR A 150 -1.61 3.11 6.61
CA TYR A 150 -0.75 4.10 5.95
C TYR A 150 -1.28 4.51 4.57
N VAL A 151 -1.92 3.63 3.80
CA VAL A 151 -2.64 4.02 2.58
C VAL A 151 -3.75 5.02 2.90
N GLY A 152 -4.46 4.82 4.02
CA GLY A 152 -5.46 5.77 4.50
C GLY A 152 -4.88 7.15 4.78
N LEU A 153 -3.76 7.22 5.51
CA LEU A 153 -3.11 8.48 5.86
C LEU A 153 -2.40 9.16 4.69
N SER A 154 -2.11 8.44 3.59
CA SER A 154 -1.26 8.97 2.53
C SER A 154 -1.83 10.22 1.87
N THR A 155 -3.14 10.35 1.76
CA THR A 155 -3.79 11.54 1.22
C THR A 155 -3.55 12.76 2.13
N ALA A 156 -3.75 12.62 3.44
CA ALA A 156 -3.46 13.67 4.41
C ALA A 156 -1.97 14.05 4.37
N ILE A 157 -1.08 13.06 4.41
CA ILE A 157 0.37 13.27 4.34
C ILE A 157 0.75 14.11 3.10
N PHE A 158 0.25 13.73 1.91
CA PHE A 158 0.55 14.48 0.69
C PHE A 158 -0.05 15.87 0.69
N THR A 159 -1.32 16.00 1.04
CA THR A 159 -2.03 17.29 1.06
C THR A 159 -1.36 18.25 2.02
N ASP A 160 -1.06 17.82 3.24
CA ASP A 160 -0.50 18.66 4.27
C ASP A 160 0.94 19.08 3.98
N ILE A 161 1.78 18.15 3.48
CA ILE A 161 3.15 18.49 3.04
C ILE A 161 3.10 19.50 1.89
N CYS A 162 2.24 19.30 0.90
CA CYS A 162 2.15 20.20 -0.25
C CYS A 162 1.60 21.57 0.17
N THR A 163 0.60 21.62 1.04
CA THR A 163 0.06 22.86 1.56
C THR A 163 1.09 23.62 2.40
N ALA A 164 1.80 22.90 3.27
CA ALA A 164 2.80 23.50 4.16
C ALA A 164 4.03 24.04 3.41
N LEU A 165 4.49 23.36 2.36
CA LEU A 165 5.74 23.71 1.66
C LEU A 165 5.51 24.55 0.40
N PHE A 166 4.40 24.34 -0.33
CA PHE A 166 4.21 24.85 -1.69
C PHE A 166 2.92 25.64 -1.91
N SER A 167 2.24 26.07 -0.83
CA SER A 167 1.05 26.93 -0.88
C SER A 167 -0.07 26.37 -1.79
N SER A 168 -0.27 25.04 -1.80
CA SER A 168 -1.35 24.34 -2.52
C SER A 168 -1.37 24.57 -4.05
N ASP A 169 -0.20 24.83 -4.69
CA ASP A 169 -0.13 24.94 -6.15
C ASP A 169 -0.40 23.58 -6.81
N PRO A 170 -1.45 23.44 -7.66
CA PRO A 170 -1.81 22.17 -8.29
C PRO A 170 -0.72 21.60 -9.22
N SER A 171 0.08 22.46 -9.84
CA SER A 171 1.19 22.01 -10.70
C SER A 171 2.30 21.36 -9.88
N THR A 172 2.73 22.02 -8.82
CA THR A 172 3.74 21.47 -7.89
C THR A 172 3.24 20.21 -7.20
N PHE A 173 1.96 20.18 -6.85
CA PHE A 173 1.32 18.99 -6.28
C PHE A 173 1.43 17.77 -7.22
N LEU A 174 1.07 17.92 -8.50
CA LEU A 174 1.18 16.86 -9.50
C LEU A 174 2.63 16.43 -9.77
N PHE A 175 3.57 17.37 -9.75
CA PHE A 175 4.99 17.05 -9.87
C PHE A 175 5.47 16.14 -8.73
N ILE A 176 5.15 16.50 -7.50
CA ILE A 176 5.50 15.70 -6.31
C ILE A 176 4.81 14.33 -6.39
N LEU A 177 3.55 14.31 -6.82
CA LEU A 177 2.76 13.09 -6.98
C LEU A 177 3.35 12.14 -8.05
N ALA A 178 4.02 12.66 -9.06
CA ALA A 178 4.71 11.87 -10.08
C ALA A 178 6.07 11.36 -9.59
N VAL A 179 6.88 12.23 -8.97
CA VAL A 179 8.29 11.98 -8.72
C VAL A 179 8.51 11.23 -7.39
N VAL A 180 7.85 11.63 -6.30
CA VAL A 180 8.08 11.04 -4.97
C VAL A 180 7.74 9.56 -4.92
N PRO A 181 6.57 9.09 -5.43
CA PRO A 181 6.29 7.66 -5.48
C PRO A 181 7.31 6.87 -6.30
N ALA A 182 7.78 7.44 -7.42
CA ALA A 182 8.79 6.79 -8.24
C ALA A 182 10.11 6.58 -7.47
N ILE A 183 10.60 7.61 -6.77
CA ILE A 183 11.84 7.53 -5.98
C ILE A 183 11.68 6.53 -4.83
N VAL A 184 10.59 6.62 -4.07
CA VAL A 184 10.36 5.73 -2.91
C VAL A 184 10.19 4.28 -3.35
N CYS A 185 9.48 4.00 -4.44
CA CYS A 185 9.33 2.65 -4.95
C CYS A 185 10.66 2.09 -5.48
N LEU A 186 11.44 2.88 -6.20
CA LEU A 186 12.75 2.46 -6.66
C LEU A 186 13.70 2.16 -5.49
N THR A 187 13.68 2.98 -4.43
CA THR A 187 14.45 2.67 -3.21
C THR A 187 13.92 1.43 -2.49
N ALA A 188 12.60 1.23 -2.45
CA ALA A 188 12.00 0.06 -1.83
C ALA A 188 12.38 -1.25 -2.53
N THR A 189 12.67 -1.24 -3.84
CA THR A 189 13.11 -2.45 -4.57
C THR A 189 14.38 -3.07 -4.01
N PHE A 190 15.22 -2.31 -3.33
CA PHE A 190 16.45 -2.82 -2.72
C PHE A 190 16.22 -3.52 -1.38
N PHE A 191 15.14 -3.19 -0.69
CA PHE A 191 14.88 -3.65 0.69
C PHE A 191 13.69 -4.60 0.79
N LEU A 192 12.70 -4.46 -0.10
CA LEU A 192 11.48 -5.26 -0.05
C LEU A 192 11.58 -6.46 -0.98
N HIS A 193 11.83 -7.63 -0.39
CA HIS A 193 11.85 -8.92 -1.08
C HIS A 193 11.32 -10.02 -0.17
N GLU A 194 10.96 -11.13 -0.75
CA GLU A 194 10.51 -12.31 0.00
C GLU A 194 11.72 -12.94 0.71
N ILE A 195 11.56 -13.20 2.01
CA ILE A 195 12.58 -13.81 2.84
C ILE A 195 12.04 -15.17 3.28
N PRO A 196 12.78 -16.28 3.06
CA PRO A 196 12.40 -17.58 3.56
C PRO A 196 12.18 -17.51 5.08
N THR A 197 10.99 -17.89 5.53
CA THR A 197 10.65 -17.86 6.96
C THR A 197 10.94 -19.22 7.58
N PRO A 198 12.06 -19.41 8.30
CA PRO A 198 12.29 -20.63 9.07
C PRO A 198 11.25 -20.75 10.20
N THR A 199 11.03 -21.99 10.66
CA THR A 199 10.13 -22.25 11.80
C THR A 199 10.64 -21.48 13.01
N LYS A 200 9.84 -20.54 13.53
CA LYS A 200 10.22 -19.62 14.61
C LYS A 200 9.91 -20.23 15.97
N ASN A 201 10.78 -19.91 16.93
CA ASN A 201 10.56 -20.21 18.33
C ASN A 201 9.42 -19.33 18.92
N PRO A 202 8.69 -19.77 19.95
CA PRO A 202 7.63 -18.99 20.60
C PRO A 202 8.09 -17.62 21.10
N THR A 203 9.35 -17.50 21.55
CA THR A 203 9.95 -16.23 22.00
C THR A 203 10.13 -15.22 20.87
N GLU A 204 10.53 -15.68 19.69
CA GLU A 204 10.66 -14.81 18.50
C GLU A 204 9.29 -14.33 18.02
N LEU A 205 8.27 -15.16 18.09
CA LEU A 205 6.92 -14.78 17.72
C LEU A 205 6.37 -13.69 18.66
N ARG A 206 6.59 -13.83 19.98
CA ARG A 206 6.21 -12.80 20.96
C ARG A 206 6.93 -11.47 20.72
N GLN A 207 8.20 -11.52 20.34
CA GLN A 207 8.98 -10.33 20.01
C GLN A 207 8.47 -9.66 18.73
N GLU A 208 8.07 -10.43 17.71
CA GLU A 208 7.43 -9.89 16.51
C GLU A 208 6.14 -9.15 16.84
N THR A 209 5.28 -9.74 17.66
CA THR A 209 4.03 -9.10 18.09
C THR A 209 4.30 -7.77 18.80
N LEU A 210 5.33 -7.71 19.66
CA LEU A 210 5.74 -6.47 20.31
C LEU A 210 6.14 -5.38 19.29
N TYR A 211 6.92 -5.74 18.28
CA TYR A 211 7.30 -4.78 17.24
C TYR A 211 6.09 -4.26 16.44
N PHE A 212 5.09 -5.12 16.18
CA PHE A 212 3.85 -4.66 15.55
C PHE A 212 3.08 -3.69 16.44
N HIS A 213 3.05 -3.88 17.76
CA HIS A 213 2.48 -2.89 18.67
C HIS A 213 3.22 -1.55 18.62
N VAL A 214 4.56 -1.56 18.51
CA VAL A 214 5.35 -0.34 18.33
C VAL A 214 4.99 0.37 17.01
N PHE A 215 4.92 -0.37 15.89
CA PHE A 215 4.49 0.21 14.60
C PHE A 215 3.08 0.79 14.65
N ASN A 216 2.14 0.12 15.31
CA ASN A 216 0.79 0.64 15.50
C ASN A 216 0.80 1.92 16.35
N GLY A 217 1.60 1.96 17.42
CA GLY A 217 1.78 3.15 18.26
C GLY A 217 2.31 4.34 17.45
N ILE A 218 3.35 4.13 16.64
CA ILE A 218 3.91 5.16 15.75
C ILE A 218 2.85 5.65 14.76
N ALA A 219 2.08 4.74 14.15
CA ALA A 219 1.05 5.09 13.18
C ALA A 219 -0.09 5.91 13.82
N ILE A 220 -0.49 5.58 15.05
CA ILE A 220 -1.49 6.34 15.82
C ILE A 220 -0.96 7.74 16.16
N ILE A 221 0.29 7.87 16.61
CA ILE A 221 0.91 9.18 16.89
C ILE A 221 0.93 10.02 15.62
N LEU A 222 1.31 9.44 14.47
CA LEU A 222 1.29 10.12 13.19
C LEU A 222 -0.13 10.60 12.81
N ALA A 223 -1.15 9.75 12.98
CA ALA A 223 -2.54 10.11 12.69
C ALA A 223 -3.05 11.25 13.59
N VAL A 224 -2.73 11.20 14.89
CA VAL A 224 -3.08 12.27 15.84
C VAL A 224 -2.36 13.57 15.52
N TYR A 225 -1.09 13.49 15.08
CA TYR A 225 -0.31 14.66 14.68
C TYR A 225 -0.92 15.38 13.46
N LEU A 226 -1.31 14.61 12.42
CA LEU A 226 -2.03 15.14 11.25
C LEU A 226 -3.37 15.74 11.66
N LEU A 227 -4.15 15.02 12.48
CA LEU A 227 -5.45 15.49 12.97
C LEU A 227 -5.34 16.80 13.75
N ALA A 228 -4.33 16.93 14.61
CA ALA A 228 -4.11 18.13 15.39
C ALA A 228 -3.80 19.34 14.49
N PHE A 229 -3.05 19.14 13.42
CA PHE A 229 -2.76 20.20 12.46
C PHE A 229 -4.01 20.63 11.69
N ASP A 230 -4.80 19.67 11.18
CA ASP A 230 -6.01 19.94 10.42
C ASP A 230 -7.07 20.72 11.26
N ILE A 231 -7.23 20.36 12.54
CA ILE A 231 -8.23 21.01 13.42
C ILE A 231 -7.80 22.42 13.81
N THR A 232 -6.51 22.68 13.98
CA THR A 232 -6.01 23.98 14.42
C THR A 232 -6.13 25.07 13.34
N GLY A 233 -6.32 24.71 12.08
CA GLY A 233 -6.70 25.63 10.99
C GLY A 233 -5.56 26.51 10.49
N ASN A 234 -5.84 27.78 10.17
CA ASN A 234 -4.93 28.64 9.42
C ASN A 234 -3.60 28.92 10.15
N HIS A 235 -2.50 28.39 9.64
CA HIS A 235 -1.17 28.46 10.26
C HIS A 235 -0.26 29.45 9.54
N GLY A 236 0.51 30.20 10.31
CA GLY A 236 1.59 31.00 9.77
C GLY A 236 2.68 30.13 9.14
N ARG A 237 3.41 30.65 8.14
CA ARG A 237 4.43 29.93 7.36
C ARG A 237 5.46 29.19 8.23
N VAL A 238 5.86 29.75 9.36
CA VAL A 238 6.84 29.14 10.28
C VAL A 238 6.28 27.88 10.91
N LEU A 239 5.01 27.91 11.36
CA LEU A 239 4.36 26.76 11.98
C LEU A 239 4.10 25.65 10.96
N SER A 240 3.68 26.01 9.74
CA SER A 240 3.52 25.04 8.65
C SER A 240 4.83 24.34 8.29
N LEU A 241 5.95 25.08 8.23
CA LEU A 241 7.26 24.49 7.99
C LEU A 241 7.70 23.58 9.14
N ALA A 242 7.50 24.00 10.39
CA ALA A 242 7.81 23.19 11.58
C ALA A 242 6.98 21.89 11.57
N PHE A 243 5.70 21.99 11.20
CA PHE A 243 4.83 20.83 11.03
C PHE A 243 5.35 19.88 9.95
N ALA A 244 5.72 20.37 8.76
CA ALA A 244 6.25 19.53 7.70
C ALA A 244 7.52 18.79 8.11
N VAL A 245 8.44 19.48 8.82
CA VAL A 245 9.65 18.85 9.38
C VAL A 245 9.30 17.77 10.42
N GLY A 246 8.39 18.07 11.35
CA GLY A 246 7.92 17.12 12.34
C GLY A 246 7.26 15.89 11.70
N LEU A 247 6.48 16.08 10.65
CA LEU A 247 5.86 15.01 9.88
C LEU A 247 6.91 14.09 9.21
N LEU A 248 7.95 14.68 8.59
CA LEU A 248 9.05 13.91 8.00
C LEU A 248 9.83 13.11 9.06
N VAL A 249 10.05 13.69 10.23
CA VAL A 249 10.66 12.99 11.37
C VAL A 249 9.79 11.82 11.82
N LEU A 250 8.49 12.03 11.97
CA LEU A 250 7.55 10.96 12.34
C LEU A 250 7.50 9.84 11.28
N LEU A 251 7.58 10.17 9.99
CA LEU A 251 7.66 9.18 8.91
C LEU A 251 8.99 8.40 8.93
N ALA A 252 10.04 8.95 9.52
CA ALA A 252 11.30 8.25 9.70
C ALA A 252 11.32 7.37 10.98
N THR A 253 10.43 7.59 11.97
CA THR A 253 10.45 6.84 13.24
C THR A 253 10.29 5.32 13.09
N PRO A 254 9.57 4.76 12.08
CA PRO A 254 9.53 3.31 11.86
C PRO A 254 10.90 2.65 11.69
N LEU A 255 11.94 3.42 11.26
CA LEU A 255 13.33 2.93 11.18
C LEU A 255 13.93 2.56 12.55
N SER A 256 13.36 3.04 13.64
CA SER A 256 13.83 2.70 15.01
C SER A 256 13.76 1.20 15.28
N VAL A 257 12.77 0.50 14.73
CA VAL A 257 12.58 -0.96 14.96
C VAL A 257 13.70 -1.79 14.32
N PRO A 258 14.00 -1.67 13.00
CA PRO A 258 15.12 -2.41 12.42
C PRO A 258 16.46 -2.00 13.04
N LEU A 259 16.65 -0.73 13.39
CA LEU A 259 17.85 -0.26 14.04
C LEU A 259 18.05 -0.91 15.44
N TYR A 260 16.99 -0.94 16.25
CA TYR A 260 16.99 -1.63 17.54
C TYR A 260 17.22 -3.14 17.36
N SER A 261 16.58 -3.77 16.39
CA SER A 261 16.76 -5.19 16.08
C SER A 261 18.20 -5.52 15.65
N PHE A 262 18.85 -4.59 14.97
CA PHE A 262 20.25 -4.73 14.57
C PHE A 262 21.22 -4.61 15.78
N ILE A 263 20.98 -3.65 16.67
CA ILE A 263 21.83 -3.41 17.85
C ILE A 263 21.63 -4.51 18.91
N SER A 264 20.40 -5.03 19.07
CA SER A 264 20.06 -5.99 20.11
C SER A 264 20.48 -7.43 19.81
N LYS A 265 20.84 -7.75 18.57
CA LYS A 265 21.47 -9.03 18.21
C LYS A 265 22.97 -8.82 18.04
N PRO A 266 23.79 -9.10 19.07
CA PRO A 266 25.24 -9.18 18.88
C PRO A 266 25.50 -10.26 17.83
N LEU A 267 26.41 -9.97 16.88
CA LEU A 267 26.92 -10.95 15.93
C LEU A 267 27.45 -12.16 16.75
N SER A 268 26.66 -13.23 16.81
CA SER A 268 27.14 -14.49 17.33
C SER A 268 28.03 -15.09 16.25
N ASP A 269 29.31 -15.27 16.53
CA ASP A 269 30.31 -15.91 15.64
C ASP A 269 29.91 -17.33 15.18
N SER A 270 28.81 -17.88 15.73
CA SER A 270 28.26 -19.18 15.36
C SER A 270 27.48 -19.21 14.03
N ASP A 271 27.15 -18.09 13.42
CA ASP A 271 26.42 -18.04 12.15
C ASP A 271 27.34 -18.04 10.92
N ILE A 272 28.68 -17.99 11.12
CA ILE A 272 29.68 -17.97 10.03
C ILE A 272 30.11 -19.37 9.60
N GLU A 273 29.86 -20.41 10.44
CA GLU A 273 30.25 -21.79 10.14
C GLU A 273 29.09 -22.80 10.16
N ARG A 274 28.18 -22.67 9.21
CA ARG A 274 27.42 -23.85 8.76
C ARG A 274 27.62 -24.00 7.26
N PRO A 275 28.61 -24.81 6.83
CA PRO A 275 28.63 -25.29 5.46
C PRO A 275 27.35 -26.10 5.27
N MET A 276 26.65 -25.77 4.19
CA MET A 276 25.48 -26.48 3.69
C MET A 276 25.87 -27.98 3.54
N LYS A 277 25.62 -28.80 4.56
CA LYS A 277 25.60 -30.24 4.39
C LYS A 277 24.41 -30.56 3.49
N VAL A 278 24.70 -30.59 2.20
CA VAL A 278 23.90 -31.29 1.22
C VAL A 278 23.81 -32.74 1.71
N SER A 279 22.67 -33.12 2.23
CA SER A 279 22.33 -34.49 2.55
C SER A 279 22.16 -35.24 1.24
N LEU A 280 23.27 -35.65 0.64
CA LEU A 280 23.33 -36.72 -0.34
C LEU A 280 23.29 -38.06 0.43
N LEU A 281 22.12 -38.50 0.83
CA LEU A 281 21.91 -39.89 1.24
C LEU A 281 20.39 -40.17 1.29
N ALA A 282 19.92 -40.79 0.25
CA ALA A 282 19.10 -42.01 0.26
C ALA A 282 18.28 -42.14 -1.02
N ASP A 283 18.96 -42.45 -2.11
CA ASP A 283 18.39 -43.36 -3.11
C ASP A 283 18.38 -44.78 -2.52
N GLN A 284 17.24 -45.25 -2.15
CA GLN A 284 16.96 -46.66 -2.08
C GLN A 284 15.81 -46.97 -3.03
N PRO A 285 16.01 -47.89 -4.00
CA PRO A 285 14.99 -48.32 -4.92
C PRO A 285 14.00 -49.23 -4.19
N LYS A 286 12.75 -48.74 -4.00
CA LYS A 286 11.66 -49.65 -3.63
C LYS A 286 11.16 -50.36 -4.89
N THR A 287 11.43 -51.60 -4.91
CA THR A 287 11.00 -52.67 -5.80
C THR A 287 9.53 -52.57 -6.21
N THR A 288 9.36 -52.61 -7.50
CA THR A 288 8.13 -52.75 -8.24
C THR A 288 7.35 -53.98 -7.81
N THR A 289 6.10 -53.81 -7.40
CA THR A 289 5.09 -54.87 -7.54
C THR A 289 3.89 -54.29 -8.23
N THR A 290 3.76 -54.68 -9.47
CA THR A 290 2.64 -54.44 -10.39
C THR A 290 1.42 -55.18 -9.87
N THR A 291 0.34 -54.51 -9.53
CA THR A 291 -1.04 -55.00 -9.75
C THR A 291 -2.03 -53.88 -9.35
N GLY A 292 -2.96 -53.58 -10.24
CA GLY A 292 -4.16 -52.82 -9.95
C GLY A 292 -4.09 -51.35 -10.45
N VAL A 293 -4.46 -51.17 -11.72
CA VAL A 293 -4.91 -49.87 -12.23
C VAL A 293 -6.27 -49.60 -11.55
N GLU A 294 -6.25 -49.10 -10.37
CA GLU A 294 -7.37 -48.44 -9.75
C GLU A 294 -7.23 -46.95 -10.07
N LEU A 295 -8.01 -46.49 -11.02
CA LEU A 295 -8.30 -45.11 -11.26
C LEU A 295 -8.96 -44.56 -9.99
N GLN A 296 -8.18 -44.31 -8.96
CA GLN A 296 -8.56 -43.45 -7.86
C GLN A 296 -8.59 -42.04 -8.46
N TYR A 297 -9.77 -41.63 -8.96
CA TYR A 297 -10.14 -40.24 -8.99
C TYR A 297 -9.97 -39.75 -7.56
N LEU A 298 -8.83 -39.12 -7.27
CA LEU A 298 -8.63 -38.30 -6.10
C LEU A 298 -9.74 -37.25 -6.15
N GLU A 299 -10.84 -37.52 -5.48
CA GLU A 299 -11.78 -36.47 -5.05
C GLU A 299 -10.91 -35.45 -4.31
N ARG A 300 -10.57 -34.39 -5.00
CA ARG A 300 -9.86 -33.27 -4.41
C ARG A 300 -10.78 -32.73 -3.33
N LYS A 301 -10.53 -33.17 -2.09
CA LYS A 301 -11.27 -32.73 -0.91
C LYS A 301 -11.30 -31.21 -0.97
N ARG A 302 -12.48 -30.61 -0.97
CA ARG A 302 -12.61 -29.16 -1.00
C ARG A 302 -11.80 -28.59 0.15
N PRO A 303 -10.90 -27.61 -0.10
CA PRO A 303 -10.09 -27.04 0.97
C PRO A 303 -11.02 -26.48 2.06
N SER A 304 -10.64 -26.67 3.31
CA SER A 304 -11.39 -26.16 4.46
C SER A 304 -11.18 -24.64 4.62
N ILE A 305 -12.09 -24.00 5.36
CA ILE A 305 -11.95 -22.56 5.67
C ILE A 305 -10.59 -22.35 6.38
N GLY A 306 -9.77 -21.45 5.84
CA GLY A 306 -8.41 -21.15 6.33
C GLY A 306 -7.28 -21.80 5.51
N GLU A 307 -7.57 -22.70 4.58
CA GLU A 307 -6.61 -23.24 3.61
C GLU A 307 -6.57 -22.37 2.33
N ASP A 308 -5.49 -22.49 1.57
CA ASP A 308 -5.34 -21.76 0.31
C ASP A 308 -6.30 -22.32 -0.76
N HIS A 309 -7.17 -21.45 -1.29
CA HIS A 309 -8.13 -21.76 -2.34
C HIS A 309 -7.66 -21.21 -3.68
N THR A 310 -7.90 -21.95 -4.75
CA THR A 310 -7.82 -21.37 -6.10
C THR A 310 -8.97 -20.39 -6.33
N ILE A 311 -8.77 -19.41 -7.24
CA ILE A 311 -9.80 -18.40 -7.56
C ILE A 311 -11.12 -19.06 -7.99
N VAL A 312 -11.06 -20.16 -8.74
CA VAL A 312 -12.23 -20.89 -9.22
C VAL A 312 -12.97 -21.58 -8.07
N GLU A 313 -12.26 -22.14 -7.11
CA GLU A 313 -12.85 -22.73 -5.90
C GLU A 313 -13.49 -21.65 -5.02
N MET A 314 -12.80 -20.52 -4.83
CA MET A 314 -13.28 -19.39 -4.05
C MET A 314 -14.59 -18.81 -4.60
N ILE A 315 -14.68 -18.56 -5.92
CA ILE A 315 -15.90 -18.01 -6.56
C ILE A 315 -17.12 -18.94 -6.39
N ARG A 316 -16.90 -20.24 -6.18
CA ARG A 316 -17.95 -21.21 -5.95
C ARG A 316 -18.45 -21.27 -4.50
N THR A 317 -17.78 -20.58 -3.57
CA THR A 317 -18.21 -20.51 -2.16
C THR A 317 -19.25 -19.41 -1.95
N PHE A 318 -20.24 -19.65 -1.10
CA PHE A 318 -21.23 -18.66 -0.72
C PHE A 318 -20.60 -17.51 0.06
N ASP A 319 -19.62 -17.80 0.92
CA ASP A 319 -18.91 -16.84 1.76
C ASP A 319 -18.20 -15.78 0.93
N PHE A 320 -17.61 -16.18 -0.22
CA PHE A 320 -17.02 -15.22 -1.15
C PHE A 320 -18.04 -14.19 -1.65
N TRP A 321 -19.24 -14.61 -2.04
CA TRP A 321 -20.25 -13.69 -2.57
C TRP A 321 -20.82 -12.78 -1.49
N VAL A 322 -20.99 -13.27 -0.26
CA VAL A 322 -21.42 -12.43 0.87
C VAL A 322 -20.37 -11.35 1.14
N LEU A 323 -19.08 -11.73 1.20
CA LEU A 323 -17.98 -10.77 1.38
C LEU A 323 -17.88 -9.81 0.20
N PHE A 324 -18.01 -10.30 -1.04
CA PHE A 324 -17.93 -9.49 -2.24
C PHE A 324 -19.03 -8.42 -2.27
N VAL A 325 -20.28 -8.78 -2.02
CA VAL A 325 -21.42 -7.85 -2.00
C VAL A 325 -21.29 -6.86 -0.85
N SER A 326 -20.91 -7.32 0.35
CA SER A 326 -20.71 -6.45 1.51
C SER A 326 -19.61 -5.42 1.24
N PHE A 327 -18.49 -5.86 0.65
CA PHE A 327 -17.38 -4.99 0.27
C PHE A 327 -17.77 -4.01 -0.84
N LEU A 328 -18.51 -4.47 -1.85
CA LEU A 328 -18.99 -3.63 -2.95
C LEU A 328 -19.92 -2.52 -2.43
N CYS A 329 -20.88 -2.86 -1.58
CA CYS A 329 -21.80 -1.88 -0.99
C CYS A 329 -21.06 -0.89 -0.08
N GLY A 330 -20.20 -1.36 0.82
CA GLY A 330 -19.48 -0.51 1.77
C GLY A 330 -18.45 0.39 1.10
N VAL A 331 -17.55 -0.18 0.29
CA VAL A 331 -16.50 0.59 -0.39
C VAL A 331 -17.06 1.44 -1.51
N GLY A 332 -18.04 0.92 -2.28
CA GLY A 332 -18.66 1.64 -3.39
C GLY A 332 -19.35 2.93 -2.94
N THR A 333 -20.13 2.88 -1.87
CA THR A 333 -20.79 4.07 -1.30
C THR A 333 -19.76 5.06 -0.74
N GLY A 334 -18.75 4.57 0.00
CA GLY A 334 -17.66 5.41 0.52
C GLY A 334 -16.88 6.13 -0.59
N MET A 335 -16.55 5.43 -1.68
CA MET A 335 -15.86 6.01 -2.84
C MET A 335 -16.71 7.06 -3.56
N CYS A 336 -18.02 6.82 -3.69
CA CYS A 336 -18.93 7.79 -4.28
C CYS A 336 -18.95 9.10 -3.49
N VAL A 337 -19.06 9.02 -2.17
CA VAL A 337 -19.02 10.20 -1.28
C VAL A 337 -17.67 10.91 -1.39
N MET A 338 -16.56 10.19 -1.30
CA MET A 338 -15.21 10.77 -1.36
C MET A 338 -14.93 11.48 -2.68
N ASN A 339 -15.33 10.90 -3.80
CA ASN A 339 -15.12 11.50 -5.13
C ASN A 339 -15.92 12.79 -5.32
N ASN A 340 -17.06 12.93 -4.63
CA ASN A 340 -17.94 14.11 -4.73
C ASN A 340 -17.81 15.04 -3.52
N MET A 341 -16.95 14.76 -2.55
CA MET A 341 -16.85 15.52 -1.29
C MET A 341 -16.55 17.00 -1.52
N GLY A 342 -15.68 17.33 -2.47
CA GLY A 342 -15.37 18.70 -2.87
C GLY A 342 -16.63 19.47 -3.29
N GLN A 343 -17.43 18.87 -4.15
CA GLN A 343 -18.66 19.49 -4.67
C GLN A 343 -19.74 19.59 -3.61
N MET A 344 -19.85 18.59 -2.74
CA MET A 344 -20.78 18.60 -1.61
C MET A 344 -20.42 19.72 -0.62
N GLY A 345 -19.13 19.90 -0.32
CA GLY A 345 -18.66 20.97 0.55
C GLY A 345 -18.98 22.37 0.00
N ILE A 346 -18.70 22.61 -1.28
CA ILE A 346 -19.02 23.88 -1.95
C ILE A 346 -20.54 24.12 -1.96
N ALA A 347 -21.33 23.09 -2.24
CA ALA A 347 -22.80 23.19 -2.25
C ALA A 347 -23.39 23.51 -0.86
N LEU A 348 -22.68 23.11 0.21
CA LEU A 348 -23.03 23.42 1.59
C LEU A 348 -22.47 24.77 2.07
N GLY A 349 -21.77 25.52 1.21
CA GLY A 349 -21.22 26.82 1.49
C GLY A 349 -19.86 26.86 2.17
N TYR A 350 -19.13 25.73 2.22
CA TYR A 350 -17.78 25.67 2.74
C TYR A 350 -16.77 26.11 1.67
N LEU A 351 -15.90 27.06 2.02
CA LEU A 351 -14.84 27.56 1.12
C LEU A 351 -13.63 26.63 1.05
N ASP A 352 -13.36 25.90 2.12
CA ASP A 352 -12.23 24.96 2.20
C ASP A 352 -12.75 23.54 2.46
N VAL A 353 -12.52 22.69 1.49
CA VAL A 353 -12.95 21.28 1.51
C VAL A 353 -11.81 20.35 1.89
N SER A 354 -10.57 20.82 1.90
CA SER A 354 -9.38 20.02 2.19
C SER A 354 -9.45 19.36 3.56
N ILE A 355 -9.97 20.08 4.57
CA ILE A 355 -10.19 19.55 5.91
C ILE A 355 -11.06 18.28 5.92
N PHE A 356 -12.14 18.25 5.15
CA PHE A 356 -13.01 17.06 5.08
C PHE A 356 -12.29 15.86 4.46
N ILE A 357 -11.44 16.11 3.46
CA ILE A 357 -10.64 15.06 2.80
C ILE A 357 -9.63 14.48 3.79
N SER A 358 -8.90 15.33 4.51
CA SER A 358 -7.93 14.90 5.52
C SER A 358 -8.62 14.17 6.68
N LEU A 359 -9.70 14.69 7.23
CA LEU A 359 -10.48 14.03 8.29
C LEU A 359 -10.98 12.65 7.87
N THR A 360 -11.53 12.51 6.66
CA THR A 360 -12.00 11.24 6.15
C THR A 360 -10.86 10.23 6.00
N SER A 361 -9.68 10.69 5.58
CA SER A 361 -8.47 9.87 5.47
C SER A 361 -8.02 9.38 6.84
N ILE A 362 -8.00 10.24 7.85
CA ILE A 362 -7.60 9.90 9.22
C ILE A 362 -8.59 8.92 9.86
N TRP A 363 -9.90 9.15 9.74
CA TRP A 363 -10.91 8.21 10.23
C TRP A 363 -10.86 6.86 9.48
N GLY A 364 -10.57 6.90 8.19
CA GLY A 364 -10.32 5.70 7.39
C GLY A 364 -9.08 4.90 7.88
N PHE A 365 -8.06 5.57 8.40
CA PHE A 365 -6.92 4.94 9.05
C PHE A 365 -7.34 4.21 10.33
N PHE A 366 -8.05 4.89 11.25
CA PHE A 366 -8.50 4.27 12.50
C PHE A 366 -9.39 3.05 12.25
N GLY A 367 -10.30 3.12 11.27
CA GLY A 367 -11.14 1.98 10.90
C GLY A 367 -10.33 0.77 10.42
N ARG A 368 -9.27 0.97 9.64
CA ARG A 368 -8.42 -0.11 9.12
C ARG A 368 -7.55 -0.75 10.21
N ILE A 369 -6.97 0.05 11.10
CA ILE A 369 -6.19 -0.48 12.23
C ILE A 369 -7.10 -1.22 13.21
N ALA A 370 -8.25 -0.63 13.57
CA ALA A 370 -9.20 -1.27 14.47
C ALA A 370 -9.67 -2.61 13.92
N SER A 371 -10.03 -2.69 12.63
CA SER A 371 -10.45 -3.95 12.00
C SER A 371 -9.33 -4.99 12.00
N GLY A 372 -8.08 -4.60 11.76
CA GLY A 372 -6.92 -5.49 11.81
C GLY A 372 -6.67 -6.07 13.21
N LEU A 373 -6.76 -5.22 14.24
CA LEU A 373 -6.58 -5.66 15.64
C LEU A 373 -7.73 -6.55 16.13
N ILE A 374 -8.98 -6.18 15.77
CA ILE A 374 -10.18 -6.96 16.13
C ILE A 374 -10.14 -8.34 15.45
N SER A 375 -9.77 -8.39 14.18
CA SER A 375 -9.61 -9.65 13.45
C SER A 375 -8.66 -10.61 14.16
N GLU A 376 -7.52 -10.12 14.63
CA GLU A 376 -6.53 -10.92 15.37
C GLU A 376 -7.11 -11.46 16.69
N TYR A 377 -7.90 -10.64 17.40
CA TYR A 377 -8.52 -11.04 18.67
C TYR A 377 -9.55 -12.18 18.51
N TYR A 378 -10.26 -12.23 17.37
CA TYR A 378 -11.29 -13.26 17.14
C TYR A 378 -10.75 -14.54 16.47
N ILE A 379 -9.55 -14.53 15.91
CA ILE A 379 -8.93 -15.71 15.27
C ILE A 379 -8.21 -16.59 16.30
N TRP A 380 -7.89 -16.05 17.48
CA TRP A 380 -7.30 -16.76 18.61
C TRP A 380 -8.34 -17.09 19.68
#